data_a70a96a88c9fdf3548a4f17d86b07313
#
_entry.id   a70a96a88c9fdf3548a4f17d86b07313
#
_cell.length_a   1.000
_cell.length_b   1.000
_cell.length_c   1.000
_cell.angle_alpha   90.00
_cell.angle_beta   90.00
_cell.angle_gamma   90.00
#
_symmetry.space_group_name_H-M   'P 1'
#
loop_
_entity.id
_entity.type
_entity.pdbx_description
1 polymer ?
#
loop_
_entity_poly.entity_id
_entity_poly.type
_entity_poly.pdbx_seq_one_letter_code
_entity_poly.pdbx_strand_id
1 'polypeptide(L)'
;MTTDTTDLELRTSRLLPASPAEVWDVYTDAEKQKVWFSILVEEPGIVRIETDLRVGGQQSAVWGPSEDQLFTEVQTFLEIDAPHRLVTESTGSTPDGQTMTTRIVVTFTAQDGGTLMEVVQSGFPTVEIRDFFVEHAWSGAFDRLAAYLTR
;
A
#
# COMPACT_ATOMS: atom_id res chain seq x y z
N MET A 1 24.16 23.35 -3.78
CA MET A 1 23.52 22.47 -2.79
C MET A 1 22.99 21.23 -3.47
N THR A 2 23.25 20.11 -2.89
CA THR A 2 22.83 18.84 -3.46
C THR A 2 21.48 18.44 -2.90
N THR A 3 20.52 18.13 -3.76
CA THR A 3 19.25 17.59 -3.34
C THR A 3 19.43 16.10 -3.03
N ASP A 4 19.08 15.71 -1.84
CA ASP A 4 19.14 14.32 -1.44
C ASP A 4 17.92 13.59 -1.97
N THR A 5 18.12 12.64 -2.89
CA THR A 5 17.01 11.88 -3.48
C THR A 5 16.31 10.97 -2.48
N THR A 6 16.95 10.64 -1.35
CA THR A 6 16.31 9.86 -0.29
C THR A 6 15.18 10.62 0.39
N ASP A 7 15.15 11.95 0.23
CA ASP A 7 14.11 12.80 0.79
C ASP A 7 12.90 12.97 -0.14
N LEU A 8 12.91 12.34 -1.32
CA LEU A 8 11.74 12.38 -2.20
C LEU A 8 10.57 11.68 -1.54
N GLU A 9 9.50 12.44 -1.33
CA GLU A 9 8.36 12.02 -0.53
C GLU A 9 7.06 12.35 -1.23
N LEU A 10 6.07 11.49 -1.10
CA LEU A 10 4.70 11.79 -1.48
C LEU A 10 3.84 11.94 -0.23
N ARG A 11 2.78 12.74 -0.36
CA ARG A 11 1.70 12.81 0.62
C ARG A 11 0.39 12.77 -0.14
N THR A 12 -0.50 11.88 0.28
CA THR A 12 -1.81 11.75 -0.35
C THR A 12 -2.81 11.27 0.69
N SER A 13 -4.09 11.53 0.44
CA SER A 13 -5.14 11.15 1.38
C SER A 13 -6.46 10.95 0.67
N ARG A 14 -7.36 10.21 1.32
CA ARG A 14 -8.72 10.00 0.85
C ARG A 14 -9.65 9.81 2.04
N LEU A 15 -10.82 10.42 1.97
CA LEU A 15 -11.89 10.14 2.94
C LEU A 15 -12.62 8.87 2.48
N LEU A 16 -12.62 7.84 3.32
CA LEU A 16 -13.23 6.55 3.04
C LEU A 16 -14.53 6.37 3.83
N PRO A 17 -15.53 5.68 3.27
CA PRO A 17 -16.88 5.61 3.85
C PRO A 17 -17.06 4.50 4.88
N ALA A 18 -16.17 4.42 5.87
CA ALA A 18 -16.25 3.42 6.93
C ALA A 18 -15.45 3.91 8.14
N SER A 19 -15.64 3.27 9.29
CA SER A 19 -14.93 3.61 10.52
C SER A 19 -13.43 3.29 10.41
N PRO A 20 -12.57 3.93 11.23
CA PRO A 20 -11.16 3.57 11.24
C PRO A 20 -10.89 2.08 11.48
N ALA A 21 -11.66 1.45 12.36
CA ALA A 21 -11.50 0.02 12.62
C ALA A 21 -11.80 -0.83 11.38
N GLU A 22 -12.85 -0.48 10.63
CA GLU A 22 -13.21 -1.19 9.41
C GLU A 22 -12.18 -0.98 8.30
N VAL A 23 -11.71 0.26 8.11
CA VAL A 23 -10.69 0.57 7.10
C VAL A 23 -9.38 -0.12 7.44
N TRP A 24 -8.97 -0.09 8.71
CA TRP A 24 -7.79 -0.79 9.19
C TRP A 24 -7.86 -2.29 8.84
N ASP A 25 -8.99 -2.91 9.14
CA ASP A 25 -9.19 -4.33 8.91
C ASP A 25 -9.07 -4.68 7.43
N VAL A 26 -9.75 -3.91 6.56
CA VAL A 26 -9.68 -4.14 5.11
C VAL A 26 -8.29 -3.92 4.56
N TYR A 27 -7.58 -2.94 5.10
CA TYR A 27 -6.23 -2.61 4.62
C TYR A 27 -5.18 -3.63 5.08
N THR A 28 -5.34 -4.23 6.26
CA THR A 28 -4.29 -5.08 6.86
C THR A 28 -4.58 -6.57 6.78
N ASP A 29 -5.82 -7.00 6.59
CA ASP A 29 -6.17 -8.42 6.53
C ASP A 29 -5.83 -9.01 5.16
N ALA A 30 -5.02 -10.07 5.14
CA ALA A 30 -4.53 -10.67 3.90
C ALA A 30 -5.66 -11.18 3.00
N GLU A 31 -6.70 -11.80 3.58
CA GLU A 31 -7.81 -12.33 2.78
C GLU A 31 -8.62 -11.22 2.12
N LYS A 32 -8.82 -10.11 2.82
CA LYS A 32 -9.51 -8.95 2.25
C LYS A 32 -8.65 -8.23 1.22
N GLN A 33 -7.34 -8.14 1.49
CA GLN A 33 -6.39 -7.57 0.53
C GLN A 33 -6.42 -8.32 -0.80
N LYS A 34 -6.52 -9.64 -0.78
CA LYS A 34 -6.59 -10.43 -2.02
C LYS A 34 -7.77 -10.01 -2.90
N VAL A 35 -8.88 -9.63 -2.28
CA VAL A 35 -10.08 -9.22 -3.04
C VAL A 35 -9.88 -7.88 -3.73
N TRP A 36 -9.45 -6.84 -3.00
CA TRP A 36 -9.29 -5.53 -3.64
C TRP A 36 -7.97 -5.42 -4.42
N PHE A 37 -7.00 -6.24 -4.13
CA PHE A 37 -5.73 -6.29 -4.87
C PHE A 37 -5.88 -7.02 -6.21
N SER A 38 -6.80 -7.98 -6.31
CA SER A 38 -6.97 -8.78 -7.54
C SER A 38 -7.29 -7.96 -8.78
N ILE A 39 -7.84 -6.77 -8.59
CA ILE A 39 -8.20 -5.87 -9.69
C ILE A 39 -6.95 -5.29 -10.40
N LEU A 40 -5.76 -5.45 -9.82
CA LEU A 40 -4.51 -5.01 -10.45
C LEU A 40 -4.01 -5.96 -11.54
N VAL A 41 -4.59 -7.15 -11.66
CA VAL A 41 -4.10 -8.16 -12.60
C VAL A 41 -5.18 -8.51 -13.60
N GLU A 42 -4.75 -8.96 -14.78
CA GLU A 42 -5.66 -9.45 -15.80
C GLU A 42 -6.09 -10.87 -15.48
N GLU A 43 -7.31 -11.23 -15.84
CA GLU A 43 -7.85 -12.57 -15.60
C GLU A 43 -7.39 -13.53 -16.70
N PRO A 44 -6.94 -14.76 -16.34
CA PRO A 44 -6.65 -15.21 -14.98
C PRO A 44 -5.34 -14.62 -14.49
N GLY A 45 -5.35 -14.05 -13.30
CA GLY A 45 -4.17 -13.46 -12.72
C GLY A 45 -3.71 -14.17 -11.46
N ILE A 46 -2.57 -13.74 -10.97
CA ILE A 46 -1.97 -14.30 -9.76
C ILE A 46 -1.97 -13.21 -8.68
N VAL A 47 -2.51 -13.52 -7.50
CA VAL A 47 -2.42 -12.66 -6.31
C VAL A 47 -2.18 -13.57 -5.12
N ARG A 48 -1.04 -13.40 -4.45
CA ARG A 48 -0.69 -14.15 -3.25
C ARG A 48 -0.28 -13.15 -2.18
N ILE A 49 -0.92 -13.20 -1.02
CA ILE A 49 -0.61 -12.27 0.08
C ILE A 49 -0.55 -13.06 1.37
N GLU A 50 0.53 -12.88 2.11
CA GLU A 50 0.71 -13.46 3.44
C GLU A 50 1.13 -12.36 4.39
N THR A 51 0.58 -12.35 5.60
CA THR A 51 0.82 -11.29 6.57
C THR A 51 1.06 -11.88 7.96
N ASP A 52 2.13 -11.42 8.60
CA ASP A 52 2.38 -11.63 10.03
C ASP A 52 2.32 -10.25 10.68
N LEU A 53 1.13 -9.85 11.13
CA LEU A 53 0.85 -8.49 11.58
C LEU A 53 1.33 -8.28 13.02
N ARG A 54 2.64 -8.03 13.15
CA ARG A 54 3.29 -7.69 14.41
C ARG A 54 4.54 -6.88 14.09
N VAL A 55 5.01 -6.10 15.04
CA VAL A 55 6.26 -5.35 14.85
C VAL A 55 7.40 -6.34 14.62
N GLY A 56 8.17 -6.11 13.57
CA GLY A 56 9.21 -7.02 13.11
C GLY A 56 8.71 -8.14 12.19
N GLY A 57 7.39 -8.34 12.09
CA GLY A 57 6.81 -9.25 11.14
C GLY A 57 6.77 -8.65 9.74
N GLN A 58 6.35 -9.44 8.76
CA GLN A 58 6.34 -9.01 7.36
C GLN A 58 5.04 -9.37 6.68
N GLN A 59 4.69 -8.54 5.69
CA GLN A 59 3.67 -8.85 4.72
C GLN A 59 4.35 -9.03 3.37
N SER A 60 4.08 -10.15 2.70
CA SER A 60 4.56 -10.38 1.35
C SER A 60 3.39 -10.43 0.39
N ALA A 61 3.53 -9.77 -0.75
CA ALA A 61 2.54 -9.76 -1.81
C ALA A 61 3.23 -10.10 -3.13
N VAL A 62 2.59 -10.99 -3.91
CA VAL A 62 3.06 -11.38 -5.24
C VAL A 62 1.86 -11.29 -6.16
N TRP A 63 2.01 -10.57 -7.27
CA TRP A 63 0.91 -10.40 -8.21
C TRP A 63 1.40 -10.25 -9.64
N GLY A 64 0.56 -10.59 -10.60
CA GLY A 64 0.88 -10.42 -11.99
C GLY A 64 -0.01 -11.28 -12.89
N PRO A 65 0.13 -11.12 -14.22
CA PRO A 65 -0.69 -11.86 -15.18
C PRO A 65 -0.29 -13.34 -15.32
N SER A 66 0.96 -13.67 -15.01
CA SER A 66 1.46 -15.06 -15.13
C SER A 66 2.68 -15.25 -14.23
N GLU A 67 3.09 -16.51 -14.03
CA GLU A 67 4.27 -16.83 -13.23
C GLU A 67 5.57 -16.21 -13.78
N ASP A 68 5.60 -15.84 -15.05
CA ASP A 68 6.76 -15.21 -15.67
C ASP A 68 6.76 -13.68 -15.55
N GLN A 69 5.68 -13.09 -15.08
CA GLN A 69 5.48 -11.65 -15.04
C GLN A 69 5.01 -11.23 -13.65
N LEU A 70 5.79 -11.53 -12.62
CA LEU A 70 5.40 -11.26 -11.24
C LEU A 70 6.05 -10.02 -10.67
N PHE A 71 5.24 -9.19 -10.06
CA PHE A 71 5.67 -8.12 -9.15
C PHE A 71 5.66 -8.69 -7.74
N THR A 72 6.57 -8.23 -6.91
CA THR A 72 6.62 -8.63 -5.51
C THR A 72 6.78 -7.41 -4.62
N GLU A 73 6.26 -7.51 -3.41
CA GLU A 73 6.48 -6.49 -2.39
C GLU A 73 6.60 -7.18 -1.04
N VAL A 74 7.61 -6.78 -0.27
CA VAL A 74 7.74 -7.20 1.13
C VAL A 74 7.74 -5.95 1.98
N GLN A 75 6.81 -5.89 2.92
CA GLN A 75 6.74 -4.82 3.91
C GLN A 75 7.10 -5.37 5.27
N THR A 76 8.05 -4.73 5.95
CA THR A 76 8.38 -5.05 7.34
C THR A 76 7.66 -4.05 8.23
N PHE A 77 6.93 -4.54 9.22
CA PHE A 77 6.18 -3.68 10.14
C PHE A 77 7.12 -3.08 11.17
N LEU A 78 7.26 -1.75 11.14
CA LEU A 78 8.11 -0.99 12.06
C LEU A 78 7.32 -0.47 13.26
N GLU A 79 6.05 -0.10 13.03
CA GLU A 79 5.16 0.40 14.08
C GLU A 79 3.73 -0.01 13.75
N ILE A 80 3.00 -0.51 14.75
CA ILE A 80 1.59 -0.87 14.62
C ILE A 80 0.85 -0.26 15.80
N ASP A 81 -0.02 0.71 15.53
CA ASP A 81 -0.90 1.33 16.52
C ASP A 81 -2.33 1.24 15.96
N ALA A 82 -2.94 0.07 16.11
CA ALA A 82 -4.25 -0.22 15.53
C ALA A 82 -5.36 0.53 16.28
N PRO A 83 -6.33 1.10 15.59
CA PRO A 83 -6.49 1.19 14.14
C PRO A 83 -6.05 2.55 13.58
N HIS A 84 -5.05 3.20 14.18
CA HIS A 84 -4.71 4.59 13.92
C HIS A 84 -3.48 4.81 13.05
N ARG A 85 -2.46 3.96 13.19
CA ARG A 85 -1.18 4.25 12.54
C ARG A 85 -0.43 2.96 12.21
N LEU A 86 0.11 2.89 11.01
CA LEU A 86 0.93 1.77 10.53
C LEU A 86 2.17 2.33 9.84
N VAL A 87 3.35 1.89 10.25
CA VAL A 87 4.61 2.27 9.62
C VAL A 87 5.29 1.02 9.11
N THR A 88 5.65 1.02 7.83
CA THR A 88 6.34 -0.11 7.21
C THR A 88 7.54 0.36 6.39
N GLU A 89 8.49 -0.55 6.21
CA GLU A 89 9.52 -0.41 5.19
C GLU A 89 9.17 -1.40 4.08
N SER A 90 9.01 -0.89 2.86
CA SER A 90 8.55 -1.67 1.72
C SER A 90 9.66 -1.82 0.69
N THR A 91 9.92 -3.05 0.27
CA THR A 91 10.80 -3.33 -0.86
C THR A 91 9.98 -4.00 -1.94
N GLY A 92 9.85 -3.32 -3.08
CA GLY A 92 9.14 -3.83 -4.24
C GLY A 92 10.11 -4.25 -5.33
N SER A 93 9.69 -5.22 -6.13
CA SER A 93 10.47 -5.72 -7.28
C SER A 93 9.58 -5.89 -8.49
N THR A 94 10.10 -5.53 -9.65
CA THR A 94 9.42 -5.71 -10.93
C THR A 94 9.81 -7.05 -11.56
N PRO A 95 9.06 -7.52 -12.60
CA PRO A 95 9.42 -8.77 -13.28
C PRO A 95 10.82 -8.77 -13.89
N ASP A 96 11.36 -7.61 -14.25
CA ASP A 96 12.71 -7.51 -14.82
C ASP A 96 13.80 -7.32 -13.76
N GLY A 97 13.45 -7.45 -12.47
CA GLY A 97 14.43 -7.45 -11.39
C GLY A 97 14.80 -6.09 -10.81
N GLN A 98 14.12 -5.02 -11.21
CA GLN A 98 14.34 -3.70 -10.60
C GLN A 98 13.71 -3.68 -9.22
N THR A 99 14.40 -3.07 -8.25
CA THR A 99 13.91 -3.01 -6.87
C THR A 99 13.86 -1.57 -6.38
N MET A 100 12.97 -1.33 -5.40
CA MET A 100 12.83 -0.03 -4.77
C MET A 100 12.46 -0.23 -3.30
N THR A 101 13.15 0.46 -2.40
CA THR A 101 12.84 0.42 -0.98
C THR A 101 12.35 1.80 -0.52
N THR A 102 11.17 1.83 0.08
CA THR A 102 10.55 3.05 0.59
C THR A 102 10.04 2.83 2.00
N ARG A 103 9.79 3.93 2.70
CA ARG A 103 9.13 3.91 4.01
C ARG A 103 7.72 4.46 3.84
N ILE A 104 6.74 3.74 4.38
CA ILE A 104 5.32 4.09 4.26
C ILE A 104 4.74 4.33 5.64
N VAL A 105 4.14 5.51 5.83
CA VAL A 105 3.39 5.85 7.05
C VAL A 105 1.95 6.04 6.66
N VAL A 106 1.05 5.25 7.24
CA VAL A 106 -0.39 5.34 6.98
C VAL A 106 -1.08 5.68 8.29
N THR A 107 -1.93 6.71 8.26
CA THR A 107 -2.74 7.07 9.42
C THR A 107 -4.22 7.02 9.06
N PHE A 108 -5.05 6.67 10.05
CA PHE A 108 -6.49 6.49 9.90
C PHE A 108 -7.17 7.31 10.97
N THR A 109 -7.84 8.39 10.56
CA THR A 109 -8.46 9.33 11.49
C THR A 109 -9.95 9.43 11.21
N ALA A 110 -10.79 9.30 12.26
CA ALA A 110 -12.22 9.48 12.11
C ALA A 110 -12.51 10.91 11.66
N GLN A 111 -13.30 11.07 10.60
CA GLN A 111 -13.65 12.36 10.04
C GLN A 111 -14.95 12.28 9.24
N ASP A 112 -15.86 13.19 9.49
CA ASP A 112 -17.11 13.37 8.71
C ASP A 112 -17.89 12.07 8.50
N GLY A 113 -17.97 11.24 9.54
CA GLY A 113 -18.70 9.97 9.47
C GLY A 113 -17.96 8.84 8.79
N GLY A 114 -16.72 9.07 8.40
CA GLY A 114 -15.87 8.08 7.76
C GLY A 114 -14.46 8.10 8.35
N THR A 115 -13.49 7.80 7.51
CA THR A 115 -12.08 7.77 7.91
C THR A 115 -11.24 8.52 6.89
N LEU A 116 -10.46 9.50 7.35
CA LEU A 116 -9.42 10.09 6.53
C LEU A 116 -8.20 9.18 6.60
N MET A 117 -7.89 8.54 5.48
CA MET A 117 -6.68 7.73 5.34
C MET A 117 -5.61 8.58 4.69
N GLU A 118 -4.51 8.80 5.41
CA GLU A 118 -3.39 9.62 4.93
C GLU A 118 -2.17 8.75 4.75
N VAL A 119 -1.45 8.96 3.65
CA VAL A 119 -0.24 8.20 3.33
C VAL A 119 0.92 9.17 3.13
N VAL A 120 2.03 8.89 3.79
CA VAL A 120 3.31 9.55 3.56
C VAL A 120 4.30 8.45 3.20
N GLN A 121 4.82 8.50 1.98
CA GLN A 121 5.79 7.51 1.51
C GLN A 121 7.04 8.22 1.03
N SER A 122 8.20 7.76 1.50
CA SER A 122 9.49 8.43 1.24
C SER A 122 10.54 7.44 0.78
N GLY A 123 11.58 7.98 0.12
CA GLY A 123 12.69 7.17 -0.39
C GLY A 123 12.58 6.86 -1.87
N PHE A 124 11.75 7.59 -2.60
CA PHE A 124 11.63 7.37 -4.04
C PHE A 124 12.91 7.73 -4.77
N PRO A 125 13.31 6.94 -5.77
CA PRO A 125 14.56 7.21 -6.51
C PRO A 125 14.44 8.38 -7.47
N THR A 126 13.25 8.67 -8.01
CA THR A 126 13.04 9.78 -8.95
C THR A 126 11.70 10.45 -8.70
N VAL A 127 11.58 11.69 -9.18
CA VAL A 127 10.33 12.46 -9.13
C VAL A 127 9.25 11.75 -9.95
N GLU A 128 9.61 11.20 -11.09
CA GLU A 128 8.67 10.53 -12.00
C GLU A 128 8.03 9.30 -11.33
N ILE A 129 8.81 8.51 -10.60
CA ILE A 129 8.30 7.35 -9.88
C ILE A 129 7.41 7.80 -8.73
N ARG A 130 7.83 8.82 -7.97
CA ARG A 130 7.01 9.38 -6.90
C ARG A 130 5.64 9.83 -7.44
N ASP A 131 5.64 10.57 -8.53
CA ASP A 131 4.41 11.11 -9.12
C ASP A 131 3.51 9.98 -9.64
N PHE A 132 4.09 8.93 -10.22
CA PHE A 132 3.33 7.76 -10.63
C PHE A 132 2.62 7.12 -9.43
N PHE A 133 3.28 7.02 -8.28
CA PHE A 133 2.66 6.45 -7.08
C PHE A 133 1.52 7.31 -6.56
N VAL A 134 1.65 8.64 -6.61
CA VAL A 134 0.54 9.53 -6.21
C VAL A 134 -0.65 9.37 -7.16
N GLU A 135 -0.41 9.46 -8.46
CA GLU A 135 -1.46 9.56 -9.47
C GLU A 135 -2.12 8.23 -9.80
N HIS A 136 -1.41 7.12 -9.67
CA HIS A 136 -1.90 5.81 -10.10
C HIS A 136 -1.94 4.77 -8.97
N ALA A 137 -0.83 4.55 -8.27
CA ALA A 137 -0.78 3.49 -7.28
C ALA A 137 -1.69 3.77 -6.09
N TRP A 138 -1.52 4.91 -5.41
CA TRP A 138 -2.36 5.23 -4.26
C TRP A 138 -3.76 5.65 -4.64
N SER A 139 -3.92 6.44 -5.70
CA SER A 139 -5.25 6.81 -6.19
C SER A 139 -6.06 5.57 -6.53
N GLY A 140 -5.47 4.62 -7.24
CA GLY A 140 -6.12 3.35 -7.55
C GLY A 140 -6.43 2.52 -6.31
N ALA A 141 -5.50 2.46 -5.35
CA ALA A 141 -5.71 1.74 -4.09
C ALA A 141 -6.90 2.33 -3.31
N PHE A 142 -6.96 3.66 -3.21
CA PHE A 142 -8.09 4.32 -2.55
C PHE A 142 -9.42 4.00 -3.24
N ASP A 143 -9.45 4.01 -4.56
CA ASP A 143 -10.67 3.68 -5.32
C ASP A 143 -11.11 2.24 -5.03
N ARG A 144 -10.18 1.31 -4.99
CA ARG A 144 -10.49 -0.09 -4.71
C ARG A 144 -10.94 -0.31 -3.26
N LEU A 145 -10.30 0.38 -2.31
CA LEU A 145 -10.71 0.33 -0.91
C LEU A 145 -12.13 0.89 -0.75
N ALA A 146 -12.42 2.03 -1.37
CA ALA A 146 -13.75 2.63 -1.31
C ALA A 146 -14.80 1.69 -1.90
N ALA A 147 -14.51 1.06 -3.03
CA ALA A 147 -15.42 0.11 -3.66
C ALA A 147 -15.66 -1.11 -2.77
N TYR A 148 -14.60 -1.62 -2.14
CA TYR A 148 -14.73 -2.75 -1.22
C TYR A 148 -15.63 -2.39 -0.02
N LEU A 149 -15.43 -1.21 0.55
CA LEU A 149 -16.14 -0.76 1.74
C LEU A 149 -17.62 -0.44 1.47
N THR A 150 -18.01 -0.23 0.22
CA THR A 150 -19.39 0.14 -0.15
C THR A 150 -20.16 -0.97 -0.84
N ARG A 151 -19.58 -2.16 -1.00
CA ARG A 151 -20.24 -3.29 -1.65
C ARG A 151 -21.28 -3.98 -0.75
#